data_7dbfc14d0ec7a8a0da26e6531036f3d9
#
_entry.id   7dbfc14d0ec7a8a0da26e6531036f3d9
#
_cell.length_a   1.000
_cell.length_b   1.000
_cell.length_c   1.000
_cell.angle_alpha   90.00
_cell.angle_beta   90.00
_cell.angle_gamma   90.00
#
_symmetry.space_group_name_H-M   'P 1'
#
loop_
_entity.id
_entity.type
_entity.pdbx_description
1 polymer ?
#
loop_
_entity_poly.entity_id
_entity_poly.type
_entity_poly.pdbx_seq_one_letter_code
_entity_poly.pdbx_strand_id
1 'polypeptide(L)'
;MSVSFKVTLVTGQEQEVRRFVVDQDVASNLLYLQSKLSTVFPALSRTEALLSWVDEEGDEVRIGTAEELMVAMAEQPGPVYRLRVRPGIRHLETATSEKQEPVIFMKQEETNSKKKEAADIKQQEASNAQQHDTQNIHPGVVCDGCEGAIAGPRFKCLTCSDYDLCGACRGRGVHPGHRMARIPLLPAGWSGGAR
;
A
#
# COMPACT_ATOMS: atom_id res chain seq x y z
N MET A 1 -3.58 8.66 -17.03
CA MET A 1 -2.87 7.80 -18.00
C MET A 1 -2.56 6.48 -17.34
N SER A 2 -2.53 5.38 -18.13
CA SER A 2 -2.31 4.03 -17.60
C SER A 2 -1.16 3.33 -18.32
N VAL A 3 -0.50 2.40 -17.61
CA VAL A 3 0.60 1.59 -18.13
C VAL A 3 0.23 0.11 -18.09
N SER A 4 0.76 -0.68 -19.00
CA SER A 4 0.51 -2.12 -19.06
C SER A 4 1.68 -2.89 -18.47
N PHE A 5 1.37 -3.88 -17.63
CA PHE A 5 2.31 -4.89 -17.18
C PHE A 5 2.00 -6.24 -17.81
N LYS A 6 3.02 -6.90 -18.33
CA LYS A 6 2.99 -8.30 -18.72
C LYS A 6 3.85 -9.07 -17.71
N VAL A 7 3.19 -9.87 -16.89
CA VAL A 7 3.86 -10.58 -15.79
C VAL A 7 3.81 -12.07 -16.01
N THR A 8 4.96 -12.72 -15.86
CA THR A 8 5.11 -14.17 -15.91
C THR A 8 5.28 -14.69 -14.49
N LEU A 9 4.30 -15.44 -13.99
CA LEU A 9 4.44 -16.22 -12.76
C LEU A 9 5.18 -17.52 -13.08
N VAL A 10 6.27 -17.79 -12.35
CA VAL A 10 7.08 -19.01 -12.50
C VAL A 10 6.92 -19.84 -11.23
N THR A 11 6.32 -21.02 -11.33
CA THR A 11 6.13 -21.99 -10.26
C THR A 11 6.77 -23.33 -10.67
N GLY A 12 8.01 -23.54 -10.21
CA GLY A 12 8.76 -24.70 -10.66
C GLY A 12 9.00 -24.70 -12.18
N GLN A 13 8.41 -25.66 -12.89
CA GLN A 13 8.50 -25.76 -14.36
C GLN A 13 7.30 -25.10 -15.08
N GLU A 14 6.27 -24.69 -14.35
CA GLU A 14 5.08 -24.08 -14.93
C GLU A 14 5.23 -22.56 -15.02
N GLN A 15 4.71 -22.00 -16.11
CA GLN A 15 4.70 -20.56 -16.33
C GLN A 15 3.27 -20.10 -16.69
N GLU A 16 2.75 -19.15 -15.94
CA GLU A 16 1.48 -18.48 -16.22
C GLU A 16 1.76 -17.02 -16.58
N VAL A 17 1.29 -16.58 -17.75
CA VAL A 17 1.47 -15.20 -18.22
C VAL A 17 0.18 -14.44 -18.15
N ARG A 18 0.18 -13.30 -17.48
CA ARG A 18 -0.96 -12.36 -17.45
C ARG A 18 -0.56 -10.96 -17.84
N ARG A 19 -1.51 -10.24 -18.40
CA ARG A 19 -1.37 -8.82 -18.71
C ARG A 19 -2.47 -8.04 -18.03
N PHE A 20 -2.11 -6.95 -17.38
CA PHE A 20 -3.05 -6.05 -16.73
C PHE A 20 -2.56 -4.60 -16.83
N VAL A 21 -3.47 -3.67 -16.57
CA VAL A 21 -3.22 -2.24 -16.63
C VAL A 21 -3.20 -1.69 -15.21
N VAL A 22 -2.33 -0.71 -14.99
CA VAL A 22 -2.18 0.03 -13.73
C VAL A 22 -2.14 1.51 -14.06
N ASP A 23 -2.73 2.34 -13.20
CA ASP A 23 -2.64 3.78 -13.36
C ASP A 23 -1.20 4.25 -13.14
N GLN A 24 -0.77 5.20 -13.95
CA GLN A 24 0.62 5.63 -14.02
C GLN A 24 1.14 6.20 -12.69
N ASP A 25 0.27 6.85 -11.92
CA ASP A 25 0.58 7.45 -10.62
C ASP A 25 0.93 6.43 -9.52
N VAL A 26 0.50 5.18 -9.68
CA VAL A 26 0.82 4.08 -8.74
C VAL A 26 1.67 2.98 -9.37
N ALA A 27 2.05 3.10 -10.63
CA ALA A 27 2.80 2.07 -11.35
C ALA A 27 4.18 1.79 -10.74
N SER A 28 4.84 2.81 -10.19
CA SER A 28 6.13 2.69 -9.48
C SER A 28 5.97 2.34 -7.98
N ASN A 29 4.75 2.21 -7.48
CA ASN A 29 4.52 1.82 -6.10
C ASN A 29 4.61 0.29 -5.94
N LEU A 30 5.73 -0.18 -5.40
CA LEU A 30 6.00 -1.61 -5.24
C LEU A 30 4.95 -2.33 -4.38
N LEU A 31 4.51 -1.72 -3.27
CA LEU A 31 3.50 -2.32 -2.39
C LEU A 31 2.15 -2.47 -3.09
N TYR A 32 1.76 -1.46 -3.88
CA TYR A 32 0.56 -1.56 -4.71
C TYR A 32 0.70 -2.68 -5.74
N LEU A 33 1.82 -2.74 -6.45
CA LEU A 33 2.08 -3.76 -7.48
C LEU A 33 2.06 -5.17 -6.88
N GLN A 34 2.71 -5.40 -5.73
CA GLN A 34 2.68 -6.68 -5.02
C GLN A 34 1.26 -7.08 -4.60
N SER A 35 0.47 -6.12 -4.10
CA SER A 35 -0.93 -6.36 -3.75
C SER A 35 -1.78 -6.69 -4.98
N LYS A 36 -1.55 -6.00 -6.10
CA LYS A 36 -2.21 -6.28 -7.38
C LYS A 36 -1.85 -7.67 -7.89
N LEU A 37 -0.58 -8.05 -7.83
CA LEU A 37 -0.11 -9.38 -8.24
C LEU A 37 -0.76 -10.49 -7.41
N SER A 38 -0.92 -10.32 -6.11
CA SER A 38 -1.61 -11.28 -5.24
C SER A 38 -3.11 -11.43 -5.60
N THR A 39 -3.70 -10.41 -6.22
CA THR A 39 -5.08 -10.46 -6.72
C THR A 39 -5.15 -11.12 -8.11
N VAL A 40 -4.20 -10.79 -8.98
CA VAL A 40 -4.11 -11.32 -10.36
C VAL A 40 -3.71 -12.80 -10.36
N PHE A 41 -2.78 -13.19 -9.48
CA PHE A 41 -2.29 -14.57 -9.36
C PHE A 41 -2.68 -15.15 -8.00
N PRO A 42 -3.73 -15.97 -7.91
CA PRO A 42 -4.17 -16.55 -6.63
C PRO A 42 -3.09 -17.37 -5.91
N ALA A 43 -2.15 -17.96 -6.66
CA ALA A 43 -1.01 -18.69 -6.09
C ALA A 43 -0.11 -17.82 -5.20
N LEU A 44 -0.08 -16.51 -5.40
CA LEU A 44 0.69 -15.56 -4.60
C LEU A 44 -0.05 -15.04 -3.36
N SER A 45 -1.32 -15.40 -3.16
CA SER A 45 -2.15 -14.84 -2.08
C SER A 45 -1.65 -15.18 -0.67
N ARG A 46 -0.89 -16.26 -0.52
CA ARG A 46 -0.35 -16.77 0.75
C ARG A 46 1.17 -16.70 0.85
N THR A 47 1.85 -16.24 -0.19
CA THR A 47 3.31 -16.16 -0.27
C THR A 47 3.75 -14.74 -0.55
N GLU A 48 5.01 -14.45 -0.32
CA GLU A 48 5.62 -13.21 -0.78
C GLU A 48 5.82 -13.29 -2.30
N ALA A 49 5.52 -12.20 -3.01
CA ALA A 49 5.78 -12.09 -4.43
C ALA A 49 7.22 -11.59 -4.64
N LEU A 50 8.12 -12.47 -5.06
CA LEU A 50 9.48 -12.10 -5.44
C LEU A 50 9.48 -11.64 -6.89
N LEU A 51 9.68 -10.34 -7.10
CA LEU A 51 9.69 -9.72 -8.42
C LEU A 51 11.10 -9.68 -8.99
N SER A 52 11.17 -9.82 -10.31
CA SER A 52 12.39 -9.65 -11.11
C SER A 52 12.04 -9.18 -12.52
N TRP A 53 13.03 -8.71 -13.23
CA TRP A 53 12.96 -8.40 -14.66
C TRP A 53 14.20 -8.90 -15.36
N VAL A 54 14.21 -8.94 -16.68
CA VAL A 54 15.38 -9.34 -17.47
C VAL A 54 15.90 -8.08 -18.13
N ASP A 55 17.17 -7.76 -17.90
CA ASP A 55 17.86 -6.63 -18.47
C ASP A 55 18.26 -6.86 -19.94
N GLU A 56 18.95 -5.90 -20.55
CA GLU A 56 19.39 -5.97 -21.93
C GLU A 56 20.46 -7.03 -22.16
N GLU A 57 21.23 -7.38 -21.12
CA GLU A 57 22.28 -8.41 -21.16
C GLU A 57 21.69 -9.83 -20.99
N GLY A 58 20.42 -9.93 -20.64
CA GLY A 58 19.70 -11.18 -20.45
C GLY A 58 19.71 -11.69 -19.03
N ASP A 59 20.23 -10.91 -18.08
CA ASP A 59 20.31 -11.26 -16.68
C ASP A 59 18.98 -11.03 -15.96
N GLU A 60 18.65 -11.90 -15.01
CA GLU A 60 17.47 -11.78 -14.19
C GLU A 60 17.77 -10.94 -12.94
N VAL A 61 17.37 -9.66 -12.98
CA VAL A 61 17.60 -8.70 -11.90
C VAL A 61 16.41 -8.67 -10.96
N ARG A 62 16.67 -8.82 -9.65
CA ARG A 62 15.64 -8.79 -8.61
C ARG A 62 15.16 -7.38 -8.31
N ILE A 63 13.86 -7.25 -8.00
CA ILE A 63 13.21 -6.01 -7.56
C ILE A 63 12.74 -6.19 -6.12
N GLY A 64 13.40 -5.52 -5.19
CA GLY A 64 13.07 -5.52 -3.75
C GLY A 64 12.64 -4.14 -3.23
N THR A 65 12.95 -3.07 -3.98
CA THR A 65 12.62 -1.69 -3.60
C THR A 65 11.84 -0.97 -4.69
N ALA A 66 11.23 0.17 -4.34
CA ALA A 66 10.54 1.00 -5.31
C ALA A 66 11.50 1.65 -6.30
N GLU A 67 12.72 1.96 -5.87
CA GLU A 67 13.78 2.51 -6.69
C GLU A 67 14.22 1.51 -7.77
N GLU A 68 14.41 0.23 -7.40
CA GLU A 68 14.75 -0.84 -8.35
C GLU A 68 13.61 -1.09 -9.35
N LEU A 69 12.34 -0.97 -8.92
CA LEU A 69 11.21 -1.02 -9.83
C LEU A 69 11.24 0.13 -10.84
N MET A 70 11.60 1.33 -10.40
CA MET A 70 11.73 2.49 -11.30
C MET A 70 12.86 2.30 -12.31
N VAL A 71 14.00 1.74 -11.89
CA VAL A 71 15.11 1.37 -12.81
C VAL A 71 14.59 0.37 -13.84
N ALA A 72 13.96 -0.72 -13.41
CA ALA A 72 13.40 -1.72 -14.31
C ALA A 72 12.38 -1.15 -15.31
N MET A 73 11.61 -0.11 -14.91
CA MET A 73 10.68 0.58 -15.79
C MET A 73 11.38 1.54 -16.75
N ALA A 74 12.46 2.19 -16.32
CA ALA A 74 13.24 3.11 -17.15
C ALA A 74 14.01 2.38 -18.25
N GLU A 75 14.57 1.20 -17.93
CA GLU A 75 15.33 0.36 -18.85
C GLU A 75 14.45 -0.40 -19.86
N GLN A 76 13.14 -0.45 -19.66
CA GLN A 76 12.22 -1.09 -20.58
C GLN A 76 11.44 -0.05 -21.41
N PRO A 77 11.98 0.44 -22.54
CA PRO A 77 11.27 1.41 -23.35
C PRO A 77 10.04 0.78 -24.01
N GLY A 78 8.88 1.39 -23.80
CA GLY A 78 7.65 0.96 -24.46
C GLY A 78 6.43 0.97 -23.57
N PRO A 79 5.25 0.68 -24.13
CA PRO A 79 3.97 0.77 -23.40
C PRO A 79 3.70 -0.43 -22.49
N VAL A 80 4.61 -1.42 -22.44
CA VAL A 80 4.41 -2.67 -21.70
C VAL A 80 5.67 -3.04 -20.93
N TYR A 81 5.59 -2.98 -19.61
CA TYR A 81 6.63 -3.46 -18.71
C TYR A 81 6.53 -4.98 -18.52
N ARG A 82 7.67 -5.67 -18.67
CA ARG A 82 7.75 -7.12 -18.52
C ARG A 82 8.42 -7.47 -17.22
N LEU A 83 7.70 -8.19 -16.37
CA LEU A 83 8.20 -8.65 -15.07
C LEU A 83 8.04 -10.16 -14.95
N ARG A 84 8.87 -10.75 -14.12
CA ARG A 84 8.72 -12.11 -13.62
C ARG A 84 8.37 -12.07 -12.15
N VAL A 85 7.60 -13.03 -11.70
CA VAL A 85 7.27 -13.17 -10.29
C VAL A 85 7.37 -14.64 -9.89
N ARG A 86 7.96 -14.89 -8.72
CA ARG A 86 8.03 -16.21 -8.11
C ARG A 86 7.42 -16.15 -6.71
N PRO A 87 6.73 -17.21 -6.25
CA PRO A 87 6.31 -17.30 -4.87
C PRO A 87 7.54 -17.44 -3.97
N GLY A 88 7.70 -16.49 -3.04
CA GLY A 88 8.72 -16.55 -2.00
C GLY A 88 8.29 -17.46 -0.86
N ILE A 89 9.24 -18.11 -0.22
CA ILE A 89 9.01 -18.81 1.04
C ILE A 89 8.90 -17.72 2.11
N ARG A 90 7.73 -17.58 2.74
CA ARG A 90 7.67 -16.84 4.00
C ARG A 90 8.48 -17.65 5.01
N HIS A 91 9.69 -17.24 5.32
CA HIS A 91 10.27 -17.57 6.60
C HIS A 91 9.29 -16.99 7.64
N LEU A 92 8.49 -17.86 8.25
CA LEU A 92 8.03 -17.58 9.59
C LEU A 92 9.33 -17.46 10.40
N GLU A 93 9.78 -16.23 10.61
CA GLU A 93 10.65 -15.97 11.72
C GLU A 93 9.84 -16.41 12.93
N THR A 94 10.14 -17.60 13.40
CA THR A 94 9.81 -18.01 14.75
C THR A 94 10.49 -16.96 15.62
N ALA A 95 9.72 -15.97 16.04
CA ALA A 95 10.08 -15.18 17.18
C ALA A 95 10.33 -16.19 18.31
N THR A 96 11.59 -16.52 18.51
CA THR A 96 12.06 -17.15 19.70
C THR A 96 11.71 -16.17 20.80
N SER A 97 10.59 -16.47 21.42
CA SER A 97 10.17 -15.86 22.67
C SER A 97 11.25 -16.15 23.69
N GLU A 98 12.18 -15.21 23.84
CA GLU A 98 12.97 -15.14 25.05
C GLU A 98 11.97 -14.89 26.18
N LYS A 99 11.83 -15.92 27.01
CA LYS A 99 11.13 -15.89 28.28
C LYS A 99 11.72 -14.74 29.13
N GLN A 100 11.04 -13.62 29.14
CA GLN A 100 11.17 -12.70 30.26
C GLN A 100 10.21 -13.17 31.35
N GLU A 101 10.79 -13.61 32.42
CA GLU A 101 10.08 -13.97 33.67
C GLU A 101 9.27 -12.78 34.18
N PRO A 102 8.10 -13.04 34.79
CA PRO A 102 7.26 -11.99 35.34
C PRO A 102 7.89 -11.45 36.64
N VAL A 103 8.33 -10.22 36.60
CA VAL A 103 8.65 -9.50 37.84
C VAL A 103 7.34 -9.11 38.48
N ILE A 104 7.05 -9.82 39.58
CA ILE A 104 5.96 -9.51 40.49
C ILE A 104 6.28 -8.18 41.15
N PHE A 105 5.52 -7.13 40.88
CA PHE A 105 5.50 -5.95 41.70
C PHE A 105 4.15 -5.75 42.34
N MET A 106 4.23 -5.71 43.66
CA MET A 106 3.12 -5.74 44.61
C MET A 106 2.18 -4.54 44.49
N LYS A 107 0.95 -4.89 44.63
CA LYS A 107 -0.24 -4.15 45.06
C LYS A 107 0.02 -3.06 46.08
N GLN A 108 -0.45 -1.85 45.82
CA GLN A 108 -0.96 -0.96 46.87
C GLN A 108 -2.24 -0.30 46.42
N GLU A 109 -3.29 -0.66 47.17
CA GLU A 109 -4.58 0.03 47.24
C GLU A 109 -4.42 1.35 47.99
N GLU A 110 -5.18 2.38 47.56
CA GLU A 110 -5.95 3.28 48.43
C GLU A 110 -6.63 4.34 47.56
N THR A 111 -7.91 4.19 47.34
CA THR A 111 -9.09 4.82 47.93
C THR A 111 -9.16 6.35 47.85
N ASN A 112 -10.22 6.75 47.14
CA ASN A 112 -11.26 7.67 47.58
C ASN A 112 -11.29 9.12 47.07
N SER A 113 -12.42 9.39 46.42
CA SER A 113 -13.33 10.55 46.59
C SER A 113 -13.29 11.75 45.63
N LYS A 114 -14.51 11.91 45.09
CA LYS A 114 -15.28 13.13 44.71
C LYS A 114 -15.14 13.56 43.24
N LYS A 115 -16.11 13.17 42.43
CA LYS A 115 -17.45 13.73 42.10
C LYS A 115 -17.48 15.28 42.02
N LYS A 116 -17.77 15.73 40.82
CA LYS A 116 -18.18 17.02 40.25
C LYS A 116 -17.05 17.64 39.41
N GLU A 117 -17.23 17.61 38.12
CA GLU A 117 -17.70 18.68 37.25
C GLU A 117 -17.73 18.15 35.82
N ALA A 118 -18.89 17.73 35.39
CA ALA A 118 -19.23 17.44 33.99
C ALA A 118 -20.09 18.63 33.51
N ALA A 119 -19.52 19.49 32.74
CA ALA A 119 -20.16 20.39 31.77
C ALA A 119 -19.16 21.50 31.44
N ASP A 120 -18.58 21.45 30.27
CA ASP A 120 -18.04 22.56 29.47
C ASP A 120 -16.81 22.18 28.62
N ILE A 121 -16.73 20.93 28.16
CA ILE A 121 -15.76 20.58 27.09
C ILE A 121 -16.52 19.89 25.94
N LYS A 122 -17.45 20.61 25.34
CA LYS A 122 -18.17 20.10 24.14
C LYS A 122 -18.30 21.12 23.00
N GLN A 123 -17.53 22.19 22.99
CA GLN A 123 -17.61 23.22 21.93
C GLN A 123 -16.27 23.69 21.36
N GLN A 124 -15.14 23.05 21.62
CA GLN A 124 -13.85 23.48 21.06
C GLN A 124 -13.16 22.43 20.15
N GLU A 125 -13.75 21.26 19.90
CA GLU A 125 -13.16 20.26 19.00
C GLU A 125 -13.63 20.36 17.53
N ALA A 126 -14.52 21.28 17.19
CA ALA A 126 -15.03 21.45 15.83
C ALA A 126 -14.27 22.47 14.97
N SER A 127 -13.32 23.21 15.51
CA SER A 127 -12.67 24.32 14.79
C SER A 127 -11.16 24.12 14.52
N ASN A 128 -10.56 23.00 14.96
CA ASN A 128 -9.13 22.76 14.75
C ASN A 128 -8.81 21.67 13.69
N ALA A 129 -9.82 21.18 12.99
CA ALA A 129 -9.67 20.17 11.94
C ALA A 129 -9.44 20.75 10.53
N GLN A 130 -9.36 22.06 10.37
CA GLN A 130 -9.32 22.70 9.04
C GLN A 130 -8.02 23.40 8.64
N GLN A 131 -6.96 23.36 9.42
CA GLN A 131 -5.74 24.13 9.09
C GLN A 131 -4.45 23.31 8.92
N HIS A 132 -4.47 21.96 8.97
CA HIS A 132 -3.23 21.17 8.89
C HIS A 132 -3.11 20.24 7.67
N ASP A 133 -4.08 20.22 6.75
CA ASP A 133 -4.16 19.18 5.70
C ASP A 133 -3.73 19.60 4.28
N THR A 134 -3.35 20.85 4.05
CA THR A 134 -2.97 21.31 2.70
C THR A 134 -1.60 20.78 2.23
N GLN A 135 -0.79 20.19 3.11
CA GLN A 135 0.55 19.67 2.75
C GLN A 135 0.55 18.16 2.41
N ASN A 136 -0.57 17.47 2.60
CA ASN A 136 -0.66 16.01 2.47
C ASN A 136 -1.76 15.55 1.50
N ILE A 137 -1.97 16.28 0.42
CA ILE A 137 -2.98 15.95 -0.61
C ILE A 137 -2.32 15.13 -1.71
N HIS A 138 -3.02 14.10 -2.19
CA HIS A 138 -2.64 13.40 -3.42
C HIS A 138 -3.07 14.23 -4.63
N PRO A 139 -2.11 14.84 -5.41
CA PRO A 139 -2.47 15.74 -6.49
C PRO A 139 -3.25 15.02 -7.60
N GLY A 140 -4.36 15.62 -8.04
CA GLY A 140 -5.14 15.10 -9.14
C GLY A 140 -5.96 13.84 -8.85
N VAL A 141 -6.06 13.42 -7.58
CA VAL A 141 -6.84 12.26 -7.17
C VAL A 141 -8.03 12.70 -6.32
N VAL A 142 -9.21 12.21 -6.69
CA VAL A 142 -10.48 12.48 -6.03
C VAL A 142 -11.00 11.20 -5.38
N CYS A 143 -11.66 11.33 -4.24
CA CYS A 143 -12.29 10.20 -3.56
C CYS A 143 -13.64 9.86 -4.19
N ASP A 144 -13.81 8.66 -4.74
CA ASP A 144 -15.06 8.21 -5.35
C ASP A 144 -16.22 8.02 -4.35
N GLY A 145 -15.93 8.10 -3.06
CA GLY A 145 -16.97 8.00 -2.03
C GLY A 145 -17.54 9.34 -1.54
N CYS A 146 -16.79 10.45 -1.66
CA CYS A 146 -17.24 11.77 -1.21
C CYS A 146 -16.87 12.89 -2.18
N GLU A 147 -16.26 12.56 -3.34
CA GLU A 147 -15.88 13.50 -4.41
C GLU A 147 -14.89 14.59 -3.97
N GLY A 148 -14.32 14.46 -2.77
CA GLY A 148 -13.33 15.39 -2.22
C GLY A 148 -11.90 14.99 -2.57
N ALA A 149 -10.96 15.95 -2.50
CA ALA A 149 -9.54 15.67 -2.57
C ALA A 149 -9.11 14.73 -1.44
N ILE A 150 -8.21 13.80 -1.75
CA ILE A 150 -7.72 12.84 -0.75
C ILE A 150 -6.55 13.46 0.00
N ALA A 151 -6.79 13.86 1.23
CA ALA A 151 -5.77 14.25 2.20
C ALA A 151 -5.42 13.06 3.10
N GLY A 152 -4.13 12.84 3.34
CA GLY A 152 -3.66 11.72 4.16
C GLY A 152 -3.69 10.37 3.42
N PRO A 153 -4.06 9.26 4.09
CA PRO A 153 -3.97 7.93 3.47
C PRO A 153 -4.97 7.77 2.32
N ARG A 154 -4.46 7.40 1.15
CA ARG A 154 -5.24 7.04 -0.04
C ARG A 154 -5.42 5.52 -0.08
N PHE A 155 -6.61 5.07 -0.43
CA PHE A 155 -6.94 3.67 -0.61
C PHE A 155 -7.39 3.43 -2.05
N LYS A 156 -6.56 2.74 -2.84
CA LYS A 156 -6.86 2.40 -4.23
C LYS A 156 -7.40 0.99 -4.35
N CYS A 157 -8.49 0.83 -5.13
CA CYS A 157 -9.06 -0.48 -5.40
C CYS A 157 -8.10 -1.34 -6.23
N LEU A 158 -7.95 -2.61 -5.85
CA LEU A 158 -7.13 -3.58 -6.58
C LEU A 158 -7.86 -4.22 -7.76
N THR A 159 -9.18 -4.08 -7.81
CA THR A 159 -10.04 -4.69 -8.82
C THR A 159 -10.54 -3.66 -9.84
N CYS A 160 -11.09 -2.54 -9.37
CA CYS A 160 -11.54 -1.46 -10.25
C CYS A 160 -10.32 -0.67 -10.77
N SER A 161 -10.36 -0.27 -12.03
CA SER A 161 -9.22 0.39 -12.69
C SER A 161 -8.96 1.80 -12.16
N ASP A 162 -10.01 2.54 -11.82
CA ASP A 162 -9.89 3.93 -11.36
C ASP A 162 -10.89 4.16 -10.22
N TYR A 163 -10.55 3.67 -9.02
CA TYR A 163 -11.41 3.81 -7.86
C TYR A 163 -10.55 4.02 -6.61
N ASP A 164 -10.71 5.21 -6.02
CA ASP A 164 -9.94 5.68 -4.88
C ASP A 164 -10.82 6.13 -3.73
N LEU A 165 -10.40 5.85 -2.50
CA LEU A 165 -11.09 6.32 -1.30
C LEU A 165 -10.15 7.05 -0.36
N CYS A 166 -10.65 8.09 0.28
CA CYS A 166 -10.01 8.70 1.45
C CYS A 166 -10.18 7.79 2.69
N GLY A 167 -9.40 8.04 3.73
CA GLY A 167 -9.47 7.28 4.98
C GLY A 167 -10.86 7.25 5.61
N ALA A 168 -11.58 8.36 5.57
CA ALA A 168 -12.94 8.46 6.12
C ALA A 168 -13.95 7.59 5.36
N CYS A 169 -13.94 7.61 4.02
CA CYS A 169 -14.82 6.75 3.21
C CYS A 169 -14.48 5.28 3.35
N ARG A 170 -13.19 4.95 3.40
CA ARG A 170 -12.74 3.59 3.67
C ARG A 170 -13.21 3.09 5.04
N GLY A 171 -13.10 3.92 6.08
CA GLY A 171 -13.57 3.62 7.45
C GLY A 171 -15.09 3.42 7.54
N ARG A 172 -15.87 4.10 6.70
CA ARG A 172 -17.33 3.91 6.59
C ARG A 172 -17.73 2.66 5.81
N GLY A 173 -16.79 1.89 5.31
CA GLY A 173 -17.06 0.67 4.55
C GLY A 173 -17.57 0.91 3.13
N VAL A 174 -17.31 2.07 2.55
CA VAL A 174 -17.60 2.32 1.13
C VAL A 174 -16.81 1.34 0.28
N HIS A 175 -17.45 0.72 -0.72
CA HIS A 175 -16.84 -0.26 -1.62
C HIS A 175 -16.38 -1.56 -0.93
N PRO A 176 -17.25 -2.29 -0.21
CA PRO A 176 -16.86 -3.40 0.68
C PRO A 176 -16.46 -4.68 -0.07
N GLY A 177 -16.90 -4.84 -1.32
CA GLY A 177 -16.71 -6.08 -2.11
C GLY A 177 -15.29 -6.27 -2.68
N HIS A 178 -14.45 -5.24 -2.63
CA HIS A 178 -13.12 -5.31 -3.22
C HIS A 178 -12.00 -4.99 -2.22
N ARG A 179 -10.84 -5.61 -2.45
CA ARG A 179 -9.63 -5.30 -1.68
C ARG A 179 -9.09 -3.94 -2.07
N MET A 180 -8.64 -3.18 -1.06
CA MET A 180 -8.04 -1.86 -1.24
C MET A 180 -6.58 -1.90 -0.81
N ALA A 181 -5.70 -1.33 -1.62
CA ALA A 181 -4.31 -1.05 -1.24
C ALA A 181 -4.22 0.33 -0.60
N ARG A 182 -3.49 0.43 0.49
CA ARG A 182 -3.13 1.72 1.09
C ARG A 182 -1.91 2.28 0.36
N ILE A 183 -2.07 3.46 -0.23
CA ILE A 183 -1.00 4.19 -0.89
C ILE A 183 -0.44 5.21 0.11
N PRO A 184 0.82 5.09 0.54
CA PRO A 184 1.45 6.10 1.38
C PRO A 184 1.64 7.39 0.60
N LEU A 185 1.68 8.52 1.31
CA LEU A 185 2.13 9.78 0.74
C LEU A 185 3.62 9.67 0.46
N LEU A 186 4.00 9.97 -0.76
CA LEU A 186 5.41 10.17 -1.09
C LEU A 186 5.88 11.51 -0.50
N PRO A 187 7.08 11.59 0.07
CA PRO A 187 7.61 12.84 0.58
C PRO A 187 7.64 13.90 -0.51
N ALA A 188 7.32 15.15 -0.14
CA ALA A 188 7.32 16.29 -1.04
C ALA A 188 8.70 16.43 -1.70
N GLY A 189 8.76 16.33 -3.02
CA GLY A 189 9.97 16.38 -3.83
C GLY A 189 10.11 15.24 -4.85
N TRP A 190 9.29 14.24 -4.79
CA TRP A 190 9.28 13.15 -5.76
C TRP A 190 8.28 13.45 -6.90
N SER A 191 8.62 14.35 -7.77
CA SER A 191 8.00 14.47 -9.10
C SER A 191 8.62 13.36 -9.95
N GLY A 192 7.88 12.26 -10.16
CA GLY A 192 8.22 11.26 -11.17
C GLY A 192 8.45 11.99 -12.50
N GLY A 193 9.70 12.01 -12.96
CA GLY A 193 10.10 12.77 -14.12
C GLY A 193 9.35 12.31 -15.36
N ALA A 194 8.42 13.16 -15.81
CA ALA A 194 7.97 13.14 -17.18
C ALA A 194 9.08 13.80 -18.03
N ARG A 195 9.78 13.03 -18.81
CA ARG A 195 10.48 13.46 -20.02
C ARG A 195 10.09 12.57 -21.17
#